data_3ae202d5bd9894eee0bf41b2c5c6cbf7
#
_entry.id   3ae202d5bd9894eee0bf41b2c5c6cbf7
#
_cell.length_a   1.000
_cell.length_b   1.000
_cell.length_c   1.000
_cell.angle_alpha   90.00
_cell.angle_beta   90.00
_cell.angle_gamma   90.00
#
_symmetry.space_group_name_H-M   'P 1'
#
loop_
_entity.id
_entity.type
_entity.pdbx_description
1 polymer ?
#
loop_
_entity_poly.entity_id
_entity_poly.type
_entity_poly.pdbx_seq_one_letter_code
_entity_poly.pdbx_strand_id
1 'polypeptide(L)'
;PEITALVETGTVNSPVIEVNPGPCFRIAGLNLAFEGRSAEQDEIQEAMSEIGVSEGDIAIPAEIIDVERQLSQFFQNEGYAFADVSNRRVRGDREAATLNITYALDLGDRVRLGETVLPEDSETDAEYILDLQPFEQGEIYAPSKLSSYAARLNELRTFRIANVRLSDEPTGESPEGDAIHD
;
A
#
# COMPACT_ATOMS: atom_id res chain seq x y z
N PRO A 1 -1.73 -27.69 9.72
CA PRO A 1 -2.00 -28.93 8.98
C PRO A 1 -0.89 -29.94 9.29
N GLU A 2 -1.28 -31.13 9.72
CA GLU A 2 -0.37 -32.26 9.81
C GLU A 2 -0.37 -32.98 8.47
N ILE A 3 0.82 -33.12 7.88
CA ILE A 3 1.03 -33.88 6.63
C ILE A 3 1.71 -35.19 7.02
N THR A 4 1.02 -36.31 6.86
CA THR A 4 1.59 -37.63 7.06
C THR A 4 1.77 -38.31 5.72
N ALA A 5 3.00 -38.61 5.34
CA ALA A 5 3.29 -39.39 4.14
C ALA A 5 3.42 -40.89 4.52
N LEU A 6 2.54 -41.71 4.03
CA LEU A 6 2.63 -43.19 4.14
C LEU A 6 3.32 -43.72 2.88
N VAL A 7 4.51 -44.30 3.04
CA VAL A 7 5.22 -45.01 1.96
C VAL A 7 5.03 -46.51 2.17
N GLU A 8 4.18 -47.15 1.37
CA GLU A 8 4.12 -48.60 1.27
C GLU A 8 5.20 -49.12 0.30
N THR A 9 6.06 -49.99 0.79
CA THR A 9 7.12 -50.66 0.02
C THR A 9 6.53 -51.86 -0.72
N GLY A 10 6.33 -51.74 -2.00
CA GLY A 10 6.03 -52.87 -2.89
C GLY A 10 5.10 -52.52 -4.03
N THR A 11 5.66 -52.45 -5.26
CA THR A 11 4.98 -52.12 -6.52
C THR A 11 4.74 -50.62 -6.80
N VAL A 12 4.99 -50.19 -8.05
CA VAL A 12 4.92 -48.83 -8.57
C VAL A 12 3.79 -48.02 -7.94
N ASN A 13 4.04 -47.34 -6.86
CA ASN A 13 3.02 -46.67 -6.09
C ASN A 13 3.20 -45.15 -6.17
N SER A 14 2.14 -44.48 -6.61
CA SER A 14 2.02 -43.04 -6.44
C SER A 14 1.97 -42.77 -4.92
N PRO A 15 2.75 -41.84 -4.38
CA PRO A 15 2.67 -41.48 -2.98
C PRO A 15 1.27 -40.94 -2.67
N VAL A 16 0.63 -41.50 -1.65
CA VAL A 16 -0.65 -40.97 -1.12
C VAL A 16 -0.28 -39.97 -0.04
N ILE A 17 -0.67 -38.73 -0.24
CA ILE A 17 -0.51 -37.67 0.76
C ILE A 17 -1.87 -37.43 1.39
N GLU A 18 -1.99 -37.77 2.65
CA GLU A 18 -3.18 -37.45 3.45
C GLU A 18 -2.98 -36.09 4.10
N VAL A 19 -3.86 -35.14 3.77
CA VAL A 19 -3.82 -33.77 4.30
C VAL A 19 -5.01 -33.58 5.23
N ASN A 20 -4.73 -33.37 6.52
CA ASN A 20 -5.74 -32.91 7.47
C ASN A 20 -5.68 -31.38 7.55
N PRO A 21 -6.63 -30.63 6.96
CA PRO A 21 -6.56 -29.18 6.88
C PRO A 21 -6.75 -28.46 8.23
N GLY A 22 -7.22 -29.14 9.26
CA GLY A 22 -7.57 -28.53 10.54
C GLY A 22 -8.82 -27.62 10.45
N PRO A 23 -9.16 -26.90 11.53
CA PRO A 23 -10.31 -26.00 11.55
C PRO A 23 -10.06 -24.75 10.68
N CYS A 24 -11.12 -24.27 10.02
CA CYS A 24 -11.11 -22.96 9.37
C CYS A 24 -11.17 -21.85 10.41
N PHE A 25 -10.18 -20.99 10.44
CA PHE A 25 -10.15 -19.81 11.30
C PHE A 25 -10.99 -18.68 10.72
N ARG A 26 -11.65 -17.92 11.61
CA ARG A 26 -12.36 -16.68 11.25
C ARG A 26 -11.68 -15.47 11.87
N ILE A 27 -11.83 -14.34 11.23
CA ILE A 27 -11.34 -13.06 11.73
C ILE A 27 -12.26 -12.60 12.87
N ALA A 28 -11.71 -12.45 14.08
CA ALA A 28 -12.43 -11.95 15.25
C ALA A 28 -12.18 -10.46 15.49
N GLY A 29 -11.12 -9.90 14.94
CA GLY A 29 -10.83 -8.48 15.05
C GLY A 29 -9.74 -8.05 14.09
N LEU A 30 -9.95 -6.85 13.53
CA LEU A 30 -8.99 -6.12 12.70
C LEU A 30 -8.66 -4.80 13.39
N ASN A 31 -7.38 -4.52 13.60
CA ASN A 31 -6.93 -3.31 14.28
C ASN A 31 -5.82 -2.63 13.51
N LEU A 32 -5.82 -1.30 13.53
CA LEU A 32 -4.71 -0.48 13.05
C LEU A 32 -3.95 0.08 14.25
N ALA A 33 -2.62 0.03 14.19
CA ALA A 33 -1.73 0.64 15.16
C ALA A 33 -0.79 1.58 14.40
N PHE A 34 -0.62 2.81 14.86
CA PHE A 34 0.20 3.80 14.18
C PHE A 34 1.55 3.95 14.88
N GLU A 35 2.61 4.02 14.09
CA GLU A 35 3.97 4.33 14.52
C GLU A 35 4.25 5.79 14.16
N GLY A 36 4.43 6.65 15.17
CA GLY A 36 4.63 8.08 14.96
C GLY A 36 3.32 8.85 14.79
N ARG A 37 3.08 9.41 13.60
CA ARG A 37 1.85 10.15 13.29
C ARG A 37 0.66 9.20 13.19
N SER A 38 -0.45 9.60 13.77
CA SER A 38 -1.73 8.87 13.66
C SER A 38 -2.62 9.55 12.64
N ALA A 39 -3.39 8.75 11.89
CA ALA A 39 -4.46 9.24 11.04
C ALA A 39 -5.63 9.79 11.86
N GLU A 40 -6.47 10.60 11.25
CA GLU A 40 -7.72 11.05 11.85
C GLU A 40 -8.73 9.89 11.97
N GLN A 41 -9.67 10.02 12.91
CA GLN A 41 -10.64 8.94 13.18
C GLN A 41 -11.50 8.62 11.96
N ASP A 42 -11.83 9.62 11.16
CA ASP A 42 -12.64 9.46 9.93
C ASP A 42 -11.84 8.74 8.85
N GLU A 43 -10.57 9.08 8.66
CA GLU A 43 -9.65 8.38 7.73
C GLU A 43 -9.48 6.90 8.12
N ILE A 44 -9.37 6.61 9.42
CA ILE A 44 -9.27 5.24 9.93
C ILE A 44 -10.55 4.45 9.61
N GLN A 45 -11.71 5.06 9.83
CA GLN A 45 -12.99 4.40 9.57
C GLN A 45 -13.20 4.16 8.08
N GLU A 46 -12.82 5.09 7.23
CA GLU A 46 -12.90 4.97 5.79
C GLU A 46 -11.95 3.87 5.29
N ALA A 47 -10.67 3.89 5.70
CA ALA A 47 -9.71 2.84 5.40
C ALA A 47 -10.23 1.45 5.77
N MET A 48 -10.80 1.30 6.97
CA MET A 48 -11.37 0.04 7.44
C MET A 48 -12.61 -0.40 6.64
N SER A 49 -13.32 0.51 6.00
CA SER A 49 -14.47 0.19 5.14
C SER A 49 -14.08 -0.21 3.72
N GLU A 50 -12.92 0.24 3.24
CA GLU A 50 -12.43 -0.04 1.90
C GLU A 50 -11.63 -1.35 1.78
N ILE A 51 -11.06 -1.83 2.89
CA ILE A 51 -10.36 -3.13 2.87
C ILE A 51 -11.34 -4.28 2.61
N GLY A 52 -10.93 -5.20 1.74
CA GLY A 52 -11.77 -6.31 1.26
C GLY A 52 -12.02 -7.43 2.28
N VAL A 53 -11.72 -7.21 3.58
CA VAL A 53 -11.80 -8.23 4.64
C VAL A 53 -12.48 -7.64 5.86
N SER A 54 -13.40 -8.41 6.46
CA SER A 54 -14.21 -7.96 7.60
C SER A 54 -14.17 -8.97 8.76
N GLU A 55 -14.57 -8.51 9.94
CA GLU A 55 -14.79 -9.41 11.08
C GLU A 55 -15.87 -10.44 10.76
N GLY A 56 -15.60 -11.69 11.11
CA GLY A 56 -16.46 -12.83 10.80
C GLY A 56 -16.09 -13.58 9.53
N ASP A 57 -15.29 -12.99 8.63
CA ASP A 57 -14.85 -13.65 7.41
C ASP A 57 -13.90 -14.82 7.69
N ILE A 58 -13.82 -15.75 6.74
CA ILE A 58 -12.82 -16.81 6.79
C ILE A 58 -11.43 -16.19 6.60
N ALA A 59 -10.51 -16.53 7.48
CA ALA A 59 -9.15 -16.01 7.43
C ALA A 59 -8.35 -16.67 6.30
N ILE A 60 -8.36 -16.04 5.13
CA ILE A 60 -7.59 -16.45 3.96
C ILE A 60 -6.24 -15.73 3.98
N PRO A 61 -5.09 -16.44 4.08
CA PRO A 61 -3.79 -15.80 4.22
C PRO A 61 -3.44 -14.81 3.11
N ALA A 62 -3.83 -15.09 1.88
CA ALA A 62 -3.58 -14.20 0.74
C ALA A 62 -4.34 -12.87 0.86
N GLU A 63 -5.59 -12.91 1.33
CA GLU A 63 -6.40 -11.71 1.54
C GLU A 63 -5.86 -10.87 2.70
N ILE A 64 -5.44 -11.53 3.80
CA ILE A 64 -4.82 -10.85 4.95
C ILE A 64 -3.52 -10.13 4.55
N ILE A 65 -2.75 -10.69 3.63
CA ILE A 65 -1.54 -10.05 3.09
C ILE A 65 -1.92 -8.91 2.15
N ASP A 66 -2.94 -9.07 1.33
CA ASP A 66 -3.38 -8.04 0.38
C ASP A 66 -3.92 -6.78 1.07
N VAL A 67 -4.47 -6.91 2.28
CA VAL A 67 -4.88 -5.78 3.13
C VAL A 67 -3.72 -4.80 3.39
N GLU A 68 -2.49 -5.27 3.55
CA GLU A 68 -1.32 -4.39 3.73
C GLU A 68 -1.18 -3.42 2.55
N ARG A 69 -1.26 -3.95 1.33
CA ARG A 69 -1.19 -3.14 0.12
C ARG A 69 -2.37 -2.17 0.00
N GLN A 70 -3.58 -2.63 0.35
CA GLN A 70 -4.78 -1.78 0.32
C GLN A 70 -4.69 -0.61 1.29
N LEU A 71 -4.24 -0.87 2.53
CA LEU A 71 -4.02 0.18 3.53
C LEU A 71 -2.95 1.18 3.10
N SER A 72 -1.79 0.72 2.62
CA SER A 72 -0.74 1.62 2.11
C SER A 72 -1.27 2.47 0.96
N GLN A 73 -1.99 1.90 0.00
CA GLN A 73 -2.57 2.64 -1.12
C GLN A 73 -3.63 3.65 -0.68
N PHE A 74 -4.49 3.29 0.28
CA PHE A 74 -5.49 4.20 0.83
C PHE A 74 -4.82 5.46 1.40
N PHE A 75 -3.88 5.29 2.34
CA PHE A 75 -3.22 6.41 2.97
C PHE A 75 -2.33 7.22 2.00
N GLN A 76 -1.74 6.58 1.00
CA GLN A 76 -1.04 7.29 -0.05
C GLN A 76 -1.98 8.19 -0.87
N ASN A 77 -3.22 7.77 -1.12
CA ASN A 77 -4.22 8.61 -1.78
C ASN A 77 -4.68 9.78 -0.91
N GLU A 78 -4.64 9.62 0.43
CA GLU A 78 -4.94 10.68 1.39
C GLU A 78 -3.78 11.67 1.60
N GLY A 79 -2.69 11.50 0.87
CA GLY A 79 -1.56 12.42 0.88
C GLY A 79 -0.36 11.95 1.70
N TYR A 80 -0.41 10.81 2.35
CA TYR A 80 0.72 10.22 3.07
C TYR A 80 1.60 9.42 2.11
N ALA A 81 2.41 10.12 1.30
CA ALA A 81 3.13 9.54 0.16
C ALA A 81 4.00 8.33 0.51
N PHE A 82 4.52 8.29 1.72
CA PHE A 82 5.42 7.24 2.22
C PHE A 82 4.73 6.25 3.16
N ALA A 83 3.39 6.28 3.23
CA ALA A 83 2.63 5.37 4.07
C ALA A 83 2.91 3.90 3.72
N ASP A 84 3.28 3.13 4.72
CA ASP A 84 3.56 1.70 4.59
C ASP A 84 3.11 0.92 5.84
N VAL A 85 2.82 -0.38 5.65
CA VAL A 85 2.56 -1.30 6.75
C VAL A 85 3.88 -1.90 7.22
N SER A 86 4.44 -1.35 8.28
CA SER A 86 5.73 -1.76 8.83
C SER A 86 5.72 -3.18 9.40
N ASN A 87 4.58 -3.63 9.96
CA ASN A 87 4.44 -4.92 10.59
C ASN A 87 2.98 -5.40 10.64
N ARG A 88 2.81 -6.72 10.61
CA ARG A 88 1.52 -7.40 10.87
C ARG A 88 1.65 -8.38 12.02
N ARG A 89 0.81 -8.23 13.02
CA ARG A 89 0.73 -9.16 14.15
C ARG A 89 -0.57 -9.95 14.08
N VAL A 90 -0.46 -11.27 14.00
CA VAL A 90 -1.60 -12.19 13.98
C VAL A 90 -1.59 -13.01 15.27
N ARG A 91 -2.71 -13.00 16.01
CA ARG A 91 -2.92 -13.80 17.21
C ARG A 91 -4.09 -14.75 16.98
N GLY A 92 -3.82 -16.05 17.05
CA GLY A 92 -4.83 -17.08 16.87
C GLY A 92 -5.31 -17.67 18.21
N ASP A 93 -6.62 -17.83 18.33
CA ASP A 93 -7.23 -18.66 19.36
C ASP A 93 -7.67 -19.99 18.72
N ARG A 94 -7.06 -21.09 19.15
CA ARG A 94 -7.31 -22.41 18.58
C ARG A 94 -8.62 -23.02 19.07
N GLU A 95 -9.05 -22.69 20.29
CA GLU A 95 -10.29 -23.22 20.87
C GLU A 95 -11.49 -22.56 20.19
N ALA A 96 -11.43 -21.26 20.00
CA ALA A 96 -12.46 -20.49 19.29
C ALA A 96 -12.32 -20.57 17.76
N ALA A 97 -11.21 -21.08 17.23
CA ALA A 97 -10.85 -21.04 15.80
C ALA A 97 -10.94 -19.64 15.22
N THR A 98 -10.37 -18.64 15.92
CA THR A 98 -10.41 -17.22 15.52
C THR A 98 -9.02 -16.59 15.43
N LEU A 99 -8.91 -15.49 14.64
CA LEU A 99 -7.71 -14.67 14.51
C LEU A 99 -8.02 -13.20 14.84
N ASN A 100 -7.14 -12.59 15.61
CA ASN A 100 -7.07 -11.14 15.77
C ASN A 100 -5.83 -10.63 15.02
N ILE A 101 -6.03 -9.67 14.13
CA ILE A 101 -5.00 -9.14 13.25
C ILE A 101 -4.79 -7.67 13.59
N THR A 102 -3.54 -7.27 13.74
CA THR A 102 -3.16 -5.87 13.93
C THR A 102 -2.13 -5.51 12.88
N TYR A 103 -2.40 -4.47 12.10
CA TYR A 103 -1.48 -3.87 11.16
C TYR A 103 -0.84 -2.65 11.80
N ALA A 104 0.49 -2.61 11.82
CA ALA A 104 1.25 -1.45 12.26
C ALA A 104 1.56 -0.60 11.03
N LEU A 105 1.12 0.66 11.03
CA LEU A 105 1.25 1.62 9.96
C LEU A 105 2.25 2.70 10.35
N ASP A 106 3.20 2.97 9.48
CA ASP A 106 3.99 4.20 9.48
C ASP A 106 3.46 5.09 8.35
N LEU A 107 2.85 6.22 8.70
CA LEU A 107 2.27 7.14 7.70
C LEU A 107 3.31 8.10 7.15
N GLY A 108 4.35 8.41 7.92
CA GLY A 108 5.23 9.54 7.63
C GLY A 108 4.48 10.89 7.70
N ASP A 109 5.04 11.89 7.05
CA ASP A 109 4.39 13.19 6.94
C ASP A 109 3.41 13.23 5.77
N ARG A 110 2.37 14.06 5.90
CA ARG A 110 1.49 14.38 4.79
C ARG A 110 2.24 15.23 3.80
N VAL A 111 2.12 14.93 2.51
CA VAL A 111 2.93 15.51 1.44
C VAL A 111 2.09 16.40 0.55
N ARG A 112 2.65 17.57 0.23
CA ARG A 112 2.15 18.46 -0.83
C ARG A 112 3.13 18.49 -2.00
N LEU A 113 2.58 18.61 -3.19
CA LEU A 113 3.35 18.71 -4.42
C LEU A 113 4.01 20.08 -4.52
N GLY A 114 5.33 20.08 -4.69
CA GLY A 114 6.14 21.26 -4.85
C GLY A 114 6.30 21.68 -6.29
N GLU A 115 7.50 22.14 -6.63
CA GLU A 115 7.86 22.60 -7.97
C GLU A 115 8.34 21.42 -8.82
N THR A 116 7.91 21.34 -10.08
CA THR A 116 8.39 20.28 -10.97
C THR A 116 9.80 20.63 -11.45
N VAL A 117 10.75 19.80 -11.06
CA VAL A 117 12.16 19.92 -11.44
C VAL A 117 12.47 19.06 -12.65
N LEU A 118 13.02 19.65 -13.69
CA LEU A 118 13.46 18.96 -14.89
C LEU A 118 14.96 18.69 -14.84
N PRO A 119 15.44 17.57 -15.43
CA PRO A 119 16.87 17.35 -15.58
C PRO A 119 17.55 18.48 -16.35
N GLU A 120 18.76 18.86 -15.92
CA GLU A 120 19.54 19.96 -16.55
C GLU A 120 19.89 19.70 -18.03
N ASP A 121 19.94 18.43 -18.44
CA ASP A 121 20.23 17.98 -19.80
C ASP A 121 18.97 17.78 -20.66
N SER A 122 17.80 18.25 -20.19
CA SER A 122 16.56 18.18 -20.96
C SER A 122 16.63 19.10 -22.18
N GLU A 123 16.59 18.52 -23.36
CA GLU A 123 16.51 19.27 -24.64
C GLU A 123 15.08 19.77 -24.95
N THR A 124 14.10 19.40 -24.10
CA THR A 124 12.69 19.75 -24.29
C THR A 124 12.38 21.08 -23.62
N ASP A 125 11.51 21.87 -24.26
CA ASP A 125 11.02 23.13 -23.72
C ASP A 125 10.35 22.91 -22.35
N ALA A 126 10.92 23.51 -21.32
CA ALA A 126 10.46 23.37 -19.95
C ALA A 126 9.03 23.90 -19.77
N GLU A 127 8.70 25.04 -20.39
CA GLU A 127 7.37 25.66 -20.31
C GLU A 127 6.30 24.72 -20.86
N TYR A 128 6.60 24.04 -21.97
CA TYR A 128 5.68 23.08 -22.56
C TYR A 128 5.44 21.83 -21.66
N ILE A 129 6.48 21.36 -20.98
CA ILE A 129 6.36 20.23 -20.04
C ILE A 129 5.49 20.62 -18.83
N LEU A 130 5.73 21.82 -18.28
CA LEU A 130 4.98 22.32 -17.13
C LEU A 130 3.50 22.58 -17.45
N ASP A 131 3.19 23.03 -18.66
CA ASP A 131 1.79 23.21 -19.13
C ASP A 131 0.99 21.90 -19.16
N LEU A 132 1.65 20.76 -19.23
CA LEU A 132 1.00 19.44 -19.20
C LEU A 132 0.73 18.91 -17.79
N GLN A 133 1.26 19.61 -16.78
CA GLN A 133 1.10 19.21 -15.37
C GLN A 133 -0.39 19.20 -14.98
N PRO A 134 -0.92 18.09 -14.45
CA PRO A 134 -2.33 17.96 -14.10
C PRO A 134 -2.67 18.42 -12.68
N PHE A 135 -1.73 19.03 -11.97
CA PHE A 135 -1.87 19.49 -10.59
C PHE A 135 -1.22 20.86 -10.40
N GLU A 136 -1.61 21.57 -9.36
CA GLU A 136 -1.03 22.85 -8.95
C GLU A 136 -0.02 22.65 -7.81
N GLN A 137 0.94 23.56 -7.71
CA GLN A 137 1.86 23.61 -6.58
C GLN A 137 1.09 23.83 -5.27
N GLY A 138 1.43 23.08 -4.24
CA GLY A 138 0.76 23.11 -2.94
C GLY A 138 -0.45 22.17 -2.83
N GLU A 139 -0.87 21.51 -3.91
CA GLU A 139 -1.90 20.48 -3.80
C GLU A 139 -1.41 19.26 -3.02
N ILE A 140 -2.35 18.59 -2.34
CA ILE A 140 -2.07 17.33 -1.63
C ILE A 140 -1.66 16.27 -2.65
N TYR A 141 -0.61 15.55 -2.30
CA TYR A 141 -0.12 14.41 -3.07
C TYR A 141 -1.22 13.37 -3.30
N ALA A 142 -1.23 12.80 -4.50
CA ALA A 142 -1.95 11.58 -4.81
C ALA A 142 -1.19 10.83 -5.92
N PRO A 143 -0.99 9.49 -5.82
CA PRO A 143 -0.27 8.71 -6.82
C PRO A 143 -0.84 8.85 -8.23
N SER A 144 -2.17 9.03 -8.34
CA SER A 144 -2.88 9.23 -9.61
C SER A 144 -2.46 10.50 -10.35
N LYS A 145 -2.08 11.57 -9.64
CA LYS A 145 -1.61 12.82 -10.24
C LYS A 145 -0.28 12.61 -10.95
N LEU A 146 0.69 11.98 -10.28
CA LEU A 146 2.00 11.70 -10.86
C LEU A 146 1.90 10.70 -12.02
N SER A 147 1.11 9.64 -11.87
CA SER A 147 0.90 8.66 -12.95
C SER A 147 0.20 9.26 -14.17
N SER A 148 -0.78 10.15 -13.97
CA SER A 148 -1.45 10.86 -15.05
C SER A 148 -0.49 11.81 -15.77
N TYR A 149 0.39 12.49 -15.04
CA TYR A 149 1.40 13.36 -15.63
C TYR A 149 2.42 12.56 -16.45
N ALA A 150 2.94 11.47 -15.88
CA ALA A 150 3.84 10.57 -16.61
C ALA A 150 3.18 10.00 -17.87
N ALA A 151 1.90 9.64 -17.83
CA ALA A 151 1.16 9.16 -19.00
C ALA A 151 1.07 10.23 -20.10
N ARG A 152 0.71 11.47 -19.76
CA ARG A 152 0.67 12.59 -20.72
C ARG A 152 2.01 12.83 -21.38
N LEU A 153 3.10 12.82 -20.59
CA LEU A 153 4.46 13.00 -21.12
C LEU A 153 4.85 11.85 -22.06
N ASN A 154 4.51 10.62 -21.75
CA ASN A 154 4.79 9.46 -22.59
C ASN A 154 3.98 9.45 -23.90
N GLU A 155 2.78 10.04 -23.94
CA GLU A 155 1.97 10.18 -25.18
C GLU A 155 2.64 11.08 -26.21
N LEU A 156 3.46 12.03 -25.80
CA LEU A 156 4.15 12.96 -26.72
C LEU A 156 5.17 12.29 -27.64
N ARG A 157 5.60 11.06 -27.35
CA ARG A 157 6.66 10.33 -28.08
C ARG A 157 7.98 11.08 -28.22
N THR A 158 8.11 12.24 -27.58
CA THR A 158 9.35 13.02 -27.51
C THR A 158 10.33 12.36 -26.55
N PHE A 159 9.80 11.73 -25.52
CA PHE A 159 10.58 10.98 -24.53
C PHE A 159 10.61 9.48 -24.87
N ARG A 160 11.73 8.84 -24.61
CA ARG A 160 11.82 7.38 -24.69
C ARG A 160 11.00 6.73 -23.56
N ILE A 161 11.14 7.27 -22.36
CA ILE A 161 10.34 6.94 -21.16
C ILE A 161 10.36 8.19 -20.28
N ALA A 162 9.18 8.72 -19.93
CA ALA A 162 9.04 9.75 -18.91
C ALA A 162 8.62 9.09 -17.60
N ASN A 163 9.36 9.34 -16.53
CA ASN A 163 9.05 8.91 -15.17
C ASN A 163 8.93 10.13 -14.28
N VAL A 164 7.82 10.23 -13.56
CA VAL A 164 7.55 11.32 -12.60
C VAL A 164 7.52 10.72 -11.22
N ARG A 165 8.31 11.28 -10.30
CA ARG A 165 8.41 10.82 -8.90
C ARG A 165 8.57 12.02 -7.99
N LEU A 166 8.27 11.85 -6.72
CA LEU A 166 8.63 12.82 -5.69
C LEU A 166 10.14 12.84 -5.46
N SER A 167 10.66 13.99 -5.02
CA SER A 167 12.01 14.10 -4.48
C SER A 167 12.16 13.22 -3.22
N ASP A 168 13.36 12.68 -3.00
CA ASP A 168 13.62 11.81 -1.83
C ASP A 168 13.61 12.61 -0.52
N GLU A 169 13.90 13.90 -0.57
CA GLU A 169 13.92 14.80 0.59
C GLU A 169 12.89 15.93 0.40
N PRO A 170 12.24 16.38 1.51
CA PRO A 170 11.33 17.52 1.44
C PRO A 170 12.11 18.80 1.09
N THR A 171 11.54 19.62 0.22
CA THR A 171 12.11 20.93 -0.19
C THR A 171 11.60 22.07 0.67
N GLY A 172 10.54 21.83 1.45
CA GLY A 172 9.94 22.82 2.35
C GLY A 172 8.86 22.24 3.24
N GLU A 173 8.19 23.13 3.94
CA GLU A 173 7.05 22.83 4.82
C GLU A 173 5.92 23.83 4.53
N SER A 174 4.69 23.34 4.44
CA SER A 174 3.51 24.18 4.25
C SER A 174 3.11 24.90 5.55
N PRO A 175 2.30 25.97 5.46
CA PRO A 175 1.77 26.64 6.66
C PRO A 175 0.95 25.73 7.58
N GLU A 176 0.45 24.62 7.08
CA GLU A 176 -0.32 23.60 7.80
C GLU A 176 0.55 22.50 8.40
N GLY A 177 1.88 22.55 8.16
CA GLY A 177 2.85 21.59 8.67
C GLY A 177 3.00 20.32 7.81
N ASP A 178 2.52 20.36 6.57
CA ASP A 178 2.74 19.26 5.63
C ASP A 178 4.10 19.41 4.93
N ALA A 179 4.79 18.31 4.65
CA ALA A 179 6.03 18.32 3.90
C ALA A 179 5.78 18.67 2.42
N ILE A 180 6.65 19.50 1.83
CA ILE A 180 6.61 19.82 0.40
C ILE A 180 7.70 19.03 -0.29
N HIS A 181 7.34 18.30 -1.34
CA HIS A 181 8.26 17.54 -2.18
C HIS A 181 8.10 17.96 -3.65
N ASP A 182 9.25 18.18 -4.32
CA ASP A 182 9.33 18.51 -5.74
C ASP A 182 9.35 17.25 -6.61
#